data_4068b2b5582670079d3075d20fa6c1a4
#
_entry.id   4068b2b5582670079d3075d20fa6c1a4
#
_cell.length_a   1.000
_cell.length_b   1.000
_cell.length_c   1.000
_cell.angle_alpha   90.00
_cell.angle_beta   90.00
_cell.angle_gamma   90.00
#
_symmetry.space_group_name_H-M   'P 1'
#
loop_
_entity.id
_entity.type
_entity.pdbx_description
1 polymer ?
#
loop_
_entity_poly.entity_id
_entity_poly.type
_entity_poly.pdbx_seq_one_letter_code
_entity_poly.pdbx_strand_id
1 'polypeptide(L)'
;RRDNEVKYQNLNSYKIISNTKNDATFYKKVKVQKNMPYKVTCMVKTENVIPENDLSGVGAQISIIGTTEKSVAITGTQDWQKIEMIFNSKDREEVEIGFRLGGYLGQCTGIAWFSDFTFEEGTLSQNNNWKFACFIFENTDVVVNGKEIKLSMTTADVVDIRNTIKRFGNTVKEMSKNKMTANYDTYIIQEPIKKLTYDKEFGYYVAAEDVENSIKDIVKQNGYDHIFVIIRLGNEEYKDDIQINDWIGLRFYGLLWNRLF
;
A
#
# COMPACT_ATOMS: atom_id res chain seq x y z
N ARG A 1 18.16 -7.09 20.40
CA ARG A 1 19.58 -7.29 20.72
C ARG A 1 20.38 -7.72 19.51
N ARG A 2 21.71 -7.50 19.52
CA ARG A 2 22.60 -8.06 18.50
C ARG A 2 22.64 -9.59 18.60
N ASP A 3 22.55 -10.26 17.48
CA ASP A 3 22.64 -11.71 17.37
C ASP A 3 23.88 -12.07 16.54
N ASN A 4 24.75 -12.91 17.10
CA ASN A 4 25.99 -13.34 16.46
C ASN A 4 25.89 -14.78 15.92
N GLU A 5 24.78 -15.47 16.18
CA GLU A 5 24.52 -16.84 15.76
C GLU A 5 23.77 -16.87 14.43
N VAL A 6 22.66 -16.12 14.33
CA VAL A 6 21.89 -16.01 13.09
C VAL A 6 22.42 -14.85 12.27
N LYS A 7 23.10 -15.17 11.17
CA LYS A 7 23.80 -14.23 10.30
C LYS A 7 23.23 -14.25 8.90
N TYR A 8 23.25 -13.10 8.25
CA TYR A 8 23.12 -13.02 6.81
C TYR A 8 24.52 -12.99 6.20
N GLN A 9 24.88 -14.04 5.44
CA GLN A 9 26.25 -14.25 4.99
C GLN A 9 27.22 -14.20 6.21
N ASN A 10 28.14 -13.26 6.25
CA ASN A 10 29.07 -13.07 7.38
C ASN A 10 28.68 -11.90 8.30
N LEU A 11 27.54 -11.26 8.06
CA LEU A 11 27.07 -10.10 8.82
C LEU A 11 26.21 -10.54 10.00
N ASN A 12 26.48 -10.01 11.18
CA ASN A 12 25.63 -10.21 12.34
C ASN A 12 24.25 -9.56 12.13
N SER A 13 23.25 -10.10 12.79
CA SER A 13 21.90 -9.56 12.76
C SER A 13 21.51 -8.85 14.05
N TYR A 14 20.40 -8.14 14.00
CA TYR A 14 19.68 -7.62 15.17
C TYR A 14 18.37 -8.37 15.30
N LYS A 15 18.14 -8.95 16.46
CA LYS A 15 17.02 -9.83 16.77
C LYS A 15 15.98 -9.12 17.61
N ILE A 16 14.72 -9.22 17.22
CA ILE A 16 13.54 -8.90 18.04
C ILE A 16 12.80 -10.20 18.31
N ILE A 17 12.40 -10.39 19.58
CA ILE A 17 11.57 -11.52 20.04
C ILE A 17 10.33 -10.95 20.71
N SER A 18 9.17 -11.38 20.29
CA SER A 18 7.88 -11.06 20.91
C SER A 18 7.16 -12.37 21.26
N ASN A 19 7.32 -12.81 22.52
CA ASN A 19 6.64 -14.04 23.00
C ASN A 19 5.15 -13.78 23.30
N THR A 20 4.78 -12.55 23.53
CA THR A 20 3.40 -12.07 23.67
C THR A 20 3.15 -10.99 22.63
N LYS A 21 1.89 -10.73 22.31
CA LYS A 21 1.52 -9.67 21.38
C LYS A 21 2.19 -8.36 21.75
N ASN A 22 2.96 -7.80 20.86
CA ASN A 22 3.74 -6.59 21.09
C ASN A 22 4.03 -5.89 19.75
N ASP A 23 4.41 -4.63 19.87
CA ASP A 23 4.94 -3.81 18.81
C ASP A 23 6.33 -3.30 19.23
N ALA A 24 7.34 -4.06 18.84
CA ALA A 24 8.72 -3.81 19.26
C ALA A 24 9.56 -3.28 18.10
N THR A 25 10.36 -2.26 18.38
CA THR A 25 11.25 -1.67 17.37
C THR A 25 12.61 -1.29 17.98
N PHE A 26 13.65 -1.38 17.17
CA PHE A 26 14.87 -0.62 17.38
C PHE A 26 15.03 0.36 16.22
N TYR A 27 15.67 1.48 16.46
CA TYR A 27 15.78 2.53 15.46
C TYR A 27 17.16 3.17 15.45
N LYS A 28 17.42 3.86 14.34
CA LYS A 28 18.61 4.70 14.18
C LYS A 28 18.14 6.07 13.68
N LYS A 29 18.66 7.12 14.33
CA LYS A 29 18.52 8.50 13.84
C LYS A 29 19.48 8.73 12.69
N VAL A 30 18.99 9.33 11.62
CA VAL A 30 19.77 9.72 10.47
C VAL A 30 19.43 11.15 10.06
N LYS A 31 20.45 11.92 9.73
CA LYS A 31 20.28 13.26 9.15
C LYS A 31 19.84 13.13 7.71
N VAL A 32 18.93 13.98 7.29
CA VAL A 32 18.38 14.04 5.94
C VAL A 32 18.34 15.48 5.45
N GLN A 33 18.39 15.67 4.15
CA GLN A 33 18.10 16.95 3.52
C GLN A 33 16.58 17.08 3.33
N LYS A 34 16.04 18.29 3.44
CA LYS A 34 14.60 18.54 3.24
C LYS A 34 14.19 18.23 1.80
N ASN A 35 12.98 17.69 1.66
CA ASN A 35 12.34 17.38 0.37
C ASN A 35 13.14 16.44 -0.54
N MET A 36 13.96 15.58 0.06
CA MET A 36 14.76 14.59 -0.68
C MET A 36 14.19 13.18 -0.50
N PRO A 37 14.19 12.36 -1.55
CA PRO A 37 13.87 10.95 -1.44
C PRO A 37 15.05 10.18 -0.86
N TYR A 38 14.74 9.18 -0.03
CA TYR A 38 15.71 8.26 0.55
C TYR A 38 15.23 6.83 0.39
N LYS A 39 16.17 5.93 0.20
CA LYS A 39 15.93 4.48 0.14
C LYS A 39 16.61 3.79 1.31
N VAL A 40 15.84 3.01 2.03
CA VAL A 40 16.32 2.14 3.10
C VAL A 40 16.11 0.70 2.69
N THR A 41 17.12 -0.14 2.85
CA THR A 41 16.97 -1.58 2.65
C THR A 41 17.56 -2.36 3.82
N CYS A 42 17.07 -3.56 4.04
CA CYS A 42 17.74 -4.56 4.87
C CYS A 42 17.33 -5.98 4.45
N MET A 43 18.13 -6.94 4.88
CA MET A 43 17.74 -8.34 4.85
C MET A 43 16.96 -8.67 6.12
N VAL A 44 15.85 -9.37 5.97
CA VAL A 44 15.01 -9.82 7.07
C VAL A 44 14.79 -11.32 7.00
N LYS A 45 14.82 -11.98 8.15
CA LYS A 45 14.46 -13.38 8.38
C LYS A 45 13.43 -13.43 9.50
N THR A 46 12.42 -14.28 9.37
CA THR A 46 11.35 -14.39 10.37
C THR A 46 11.11 -15.83 10.80
N GLU A 47 10.60 -15.98 12.02
CA GLU A 47 10.16 -17.25 12.58
C GLU A 47 8.86 -17.04 13.37
N ASN A 48 7.80 -17.74 12.94
CA ASN A 48 6.48 -17.73 13.56
C ASN A 48 5.92 -16.31 13.84
N VAL A 49 6.10 -15.39 12.88
CA VAL A 49 5.54 -14.04 12.98
C VAL A 49 4.05 -14.08 12.68
N ILE A 50 3.23 -13.85 13.71
CA ILE A 50 1.76 -13.92 13.63
C ILE A 50 1.19 -12.56 14.02
N PRO A 51 0.60 -11.82 13.07
CA PRO A 51 -0.13 -10.57 13.35
C PRO A 51 -1.35 -10.81 14.23
N GLU A 52 -1.69 -9.84 15.04
CA GLU A 52 -2.95 -9.83 15.76
C GLU A 52 -4.12 -9.62 14.80
N ASN A 53 -5.16 -10.46 14.91
CA ASN A 53 -6.39 -10.37 14.10
C ASN A 53 -6.14 -10.35 12.59
N ASP A 54 -5.10 -11.02 12.10
CA ASP A 54 -4.71 -11.07 10.68
C ASP A 54 -4.58 -9.68 10.02
N LEU A 55 -4.21 -8.68 10.80
CA LEU A 55 -4.05 -7.30 10.32
C LEU A 55 -2.96 -7.22 9.24
N SER A 56 -3.33 -6.73 8.07
CA SER A 56 -2.40 -6.48 6.99
C SER A 56 -1.40 -5.37 7.36
N GLY A 57 -0.15 -5.52 6.89
CA GLY A 57 0.90 -4.54 7.14
C GLY A 57 1.43 -4.51 8.58
N VAL A 58 1.20 -5.59 9.34
CA VAL A 58 1.77 -5.87 10.66
C VAL A 58 2.70 -7.07 10.54
N GLY A 59 3.94 -6.97 11.05
CA GLY A 59 4.95 -8.01 10.92
C GLY A 59 6.36 -7.44 11.05
N ALA A 60 7.34 -8.13 10.46
CA ALA A 60 8.71 -7.63 10.39
C ALA A 60 8.86 -6.62 9.23
N GLN A 61 9.23 -5.37 9.52
CA GLN A 61 9.22 -4.28 8.54
C GLN A 61 10.19 -3.14 8.89
N ILE A 62 10.47 -2.29 7.88
CA ILE A 62 11.11 -0.99 8.07
C ILE A 62 10.01 0.06 8.21
N SER A 63 10.18 1.04 9.09
CA SER A 63 9.24 2.16 9.26
C SER A 63 9.96 3.47 9.58
N ILE A 64 9.32 4.61 9.32
CA ILE A 64 9.74 5.89 9.89
C ILE A 64 8.93 6.12 11.16
N ILE A 65 9.62 6.20 12.29
CA ILE A 65 8.98 6.36 13.59
C ILE A 65 8.15 7.66 13.62
N GLY A 66 6.96 7.58 14.19
CA GLY A 66 6.04 8.71 14.27
C GLY A 66 5.27 9.01 12.98
N THR A 67 5.37 8.14 11.97
CA THR A 67 4.64 8.27 10.69
C THR A 67 3.98 6.95 10.29
N THR A 68 3.21 6.97 9.21
CA THR A 68 2.64 5.76 8.58
C THR A 68 3.54 5.19 7.47
N GLU A 69 4.70 5.82 7.20
CA GLU A 69 5.65 5.40 6.17
C GLU A 69 6.34 4.10 6.59
N LYS A 70 6.20 3.04 5.80
CA LYS A 70 6.71 1.69 6.10
C LYS A 70 6.99 0.87 4.84
N SER A 71 7.80 -0.19 4.98
CA SER A 71 7.97 -1.21 3.96
C SER A 71 6.80 -2.20 3.97
N VAL A 72 6.85 -3.20 3.08
CA VAL A 72 6.06 -4.42 3.24
C VAL A 72 6.40 -5.07 4.58
N ALA A 73 5.41 -5.72 5.20
CA ALA A 73 5.57 -6.48 6.42
C ALA A 73 5.74 -7.96 6.08
N ILE A 74 6.74 -8.60 6.67
CA ILE A 74 6.99 -10.04 6.51
C ILE A 74 6.38 -10.78 7.69
N THR A 75 5.57 -11.81 7.39
CA THR A 75 4.87 -12.65 8.37
C THR A 75 5.24 -14.12 8.18
N GLY A 76 4.83 -14.95 9.14
CA GLY A 76 5.11 -16.38 9.14
C GLY A 76 6.58 -16.69 9.41
N THR A 77 7.04 -17.81 8.86
CA THR A 77 8.45 -18.24 8.91
C THR A 77 9.03 -18.12 7.51
N GLN A 78 9.99 -17.22 7.34
CA GLN A 78 10.62 -16.91 6.07
C GLN A 78 12.14 -16.87 6.22
N ASP A 79 12.85 -17.39 5.24
CA ASP A 79 14.29 -17.21 5.19
C ASP A 79 14.66 -15.81 4.74
N TRP A 80 15.96 -15.50 4.75
CA TRP A 80 16.48 -14.17 4.44
C TRP A 80 15.94 -13.65 3.10
N GLN A 81 15.26 -12.51 3.16
CA GLN A 81 14.77 -11.79 2.01
C GLN A 81 15.01 -10.28 2.17
N LYS A 82 15.20 -9.62 1.06
CA LYS A 82 15.39 -8.17 1.05
C LYS A 82 14.06 -7.46 1.17
N ILE A 83 13.98 -6.53 2.08
CA ILE A 83 12.90 -5.53 2.13
C ILE A 83 13.45 -4.15 1.90
N GLU A 84 12.63 -3.29 1.33
CA GLU A 84 12.99 -1.91 1.07
C GLU A 84 11.86 -0.94 1.38
N MET A 85 12.22 0.29 1.68
CA MET A 85 11.32 1.41 1.86
C MET A 85 11.90 2.64 1.18
N ILE A 86 11.08 3.32 0.40
CA ILE A 86 11.41 4.64 -0.16
C ILE A 86 10.51 5.65 0.53
N PHE A 87 11.09 6.75 1.00
CA PHE A 87 10.33 7.84 1.60
C PHE A 87 10.89 9.19 1.17
N ASN A 88 10.08 10.24 1.27
CA ASN A 88 10.53 11.61 1.12
C ASN A 88 10.70 12.24 2.51
N SER A 89 11.82 12.92 2.72
CA SER A 89 12.11 13.60 3.99
C SER A 89 11.13 14.74 4.31
N LYS A 90 10.44 15.30 3.31
CA LYS A 90 9.57 16.48 3.44
C LYS A 90 10.35 17.65 4.08
N ASP A 91 9.83 18.25 5.11
CA ASP A 91 10.45 19.34 5.87
C ASP A 91 11.39 18.87 7.00
N ARG A 92 11.56 17.55 7.16
CA ARG A 92 12.41 16.95 8.19
C ARG A 92 13.89 17.12 7.88
N GLU A 93 14.70 17.34 8.90
CA GLU A 93 16.17 17.38 8.85
C GLU A 93 16.80 16.14 9.51
N GLU A 94 15.99 15.39 10.25
CA GLU A 94 16.35 14.12 10.89
C GLU A 94 15.15 13.19 10.84
N VAL A 95 15.39 11.90 10.67
CA VAL A 95 14.37 10.84 10.76
C VAL A 95 14.87 9.68 11.61
N GLU A 96 13.94 9.01 12.28
CA GLU A 96 14.20 7.78 13.01
C GLU A 96 13.75 6.60 12.14
N ILE A 97 14.73 5.85 11.61
CA ILE A 97 14.47 4.64 10.83
C ILE A 97 14.33 3.48 11.79
N GLY A 98 13.13 2.93 11.91
CA GLY A 98 12.80 1.80 12.76
C GLY A 98 12.82 0.48 12.00
N PHE A 99 13.38 -0.55 12.63
CA PHE A 99 13.26 -1.95 12.24
C PHE A 99 12.35 -2.60 13.27
N ARG A 100 11.20 -3.05 12.84
CA ARG A 100 10.03 -3.26 13.68
C ARG A 100 9.50 -4.68 13.55
N LEU A 101 9.08 -5.26 14.66
CA LEU A 101 8.24 -6.45 14.72
C LEU A 101 6.91 -6.04 15.35
N GLY A 102 5.92 -5.80 14.51
CA GLY A 102 4.64 -5.16 14.84
C GLY A 102 4.15 -4.29 13.69
N GLY A 103 3.40 -3.24 14.00
CA GLY A 103 2.88 -2.31 13.00
C GLY A 103 2.20 -1.10 13.63
N TYR A 104 1.88 -0.11 12.81
CA TYR A 104 1.07 1.01 13.27
C TYR A 104 -0.31 0.51 13.67
N LEU A 105 -0.67 0.67 14.95
CA LEU A 105 -1.90 0.16 15.57
C LEU A 105 -2.05 -1.37 15.56
N GLY A 106 -0.97 -2.13 15.32
CA GLY A 106 -1.02 -3.58 15.29
C GLY A 106 0.15 -4.24 16.01
N GLN A 107 -0.13 -5.33 16.71
CA GLN A 107 0.82 -6.13 17.45
C GLN A 107 1.03 -7.49 16.78
N CYS A 108 2.17 -8.12 17.01
CA CYS A 108 2.42 -9.49 16.58
C CYS A 108 3.26 -10.25 17.62
N THR A 109 3.27 -11.58 17.48
CA THR A 109 4.22 -12.48 18.14
C THR A 109 5.25 -12.96 17.12
N GLY A 110 6.33 -13.61 17.61
CA GLY A 110 7.33 -14.24 16.76
C GLY A 110 8.72 -13.66 16.93
N ILE A 111 9.58 -14.00 15.98
CA ILE A 111 10.97 -13.59 15.98
C ILE A 111 11.31 -12.99 14.62
N ALA A 112 12.05 -11.89 14.61
CA ALA A 112 12.61 -11.30 13.42
C ALA A 112 14.09 -10.97 13.59
N TRP A 113 14.87 -11.24 12.55
CA TRP A 113 16.27 -10.85 12.44
C TRP A 113 16.42 -9.88 11.29
N PHE A 114 17.18 -8.82 11.52
CA PHE A 114 17.47 -7.79 10.54
C PHE A 114 18.98 -7.65 10.35
N SER A 115 19.45 -7.60 9.12
CA SER A 115 20.87 -7.52 8.77
C SER A 115 21.06 -6.74 7.46
N ASP A 116 22.31 -6.44 7.11
CA ASP A 116 22.70 -5.81 5.84
C ASP A 116 21.89 -4.53 5.54
N PHE A 117 22.05 -3.56 6.41
CA PHE A 117 21.32 -2.28 6.34
C PHE A 117 21.96 -1.34 5.34
N THR A 118 21.17 -0.77 4.43
CA THR A 118 21.60 0.35 3.60
C THR A 118 20.69 1.56 3.81
N PHE A 119 21.28 2.75 3.67
CA PHE A 119 20.56 4.01 3.63
C PHE A 119 21.20 4.86 2.52
N GLU A 120 20.44 5.15 1.50
CA GLU A 120 20.91 5.83 0.30
C GLU A 120 20.04 7.05 0.03
N GLU A 121 20.68 8.16 -0.34
CA GLU A 121 19.99 9.32 -0.89
C GLU A 121 19.52 8.99 -2.30
N GLY A 122 18.22 9.15 -2.55
CA GLY A 122 17.66 8.99 -3.87
C GLY A 122 17.87 10.23 -4.73
N THR A 123 17.76 10.07 -6.02
CA THR A 123 17.68 11.20 -6.93
C THR A 123 16.23 11.69 -7.00
N LEU A 124 16.02 13.00 -6.94
CA LEU A 124 14.72 13.56 -7.29
C LEU A 124 14.43 13.18 -8.75
N SER A 125 13.38 12.43 -8.95
CA SER A 125 12.91 12.18 -10.30
C SER A 125 12.56 13.53 -10.93
N GLN A 126 13.24 13.87 -12.02
CA GLN A 126 12.87 15.01 -12.85
C GLN A 126 11.75 14.63 -13.84
N ASN A 127 11.21 13.44 -13.71
CA ASN A 127 10.09 13.00 -14.54
C ASN A 127 8.81 13.73 -14.08
N ASN A 128 8.49 14.79 -14.80
CA ASN A 128 7.27 15.56 -14.59
C ASN A 128 6.03 14.90 -15.26
N ASN A 129 6.23 13.78 -15.94
CA ASN A 129 5.19 13.04 -16.63
C ASN A 129 4.81 11.81 -15.79
N TRP A 130 3.66 11.90 -15.13
CA TRP A 130 3.12 10.80 -14.34
C TRP A 130 2.18 9.97 -15.20
N LYS A 131 2.33 8.66 -15.12
CA LYS A 131 1.49 7.70 -15.82
C LYS A 131 0.50 7.05 -14.86
N PHE A 132 -0.78 7.28 -15.09
CA PHE A 132 -1.86 6.75 -14.28
C PHE A 132 -2.64 5.68 -15.04
N ALA A 133 -3.13 4.67 -14.33
CA ALA A 133 -4.15 3.76 -14.83
C ALA A 133 -5.48 4.04 -14.13
N CYS A 134 -6.57 3.98 -14.87
CA CYS A 134 -7.92 4.01 -14.35
C CYS A 134 -8.64 2.73 -14.79
N PHE A 135 -8.92 1.84 -13.83
CA PHE A 135 -9.68 0.61 -14.05
C PHE A 135 -11.13 0.84 -13.63
N ILE A 136 -12.03 0.75 -14.58
CA ILE A 136 -13.47 0.89 -14.38
C ILE A 136 -14.08 -0.51 -14.37
N PHE A 137 -14.54 -0.97 -13.22
CA PHE A 137 -15.30 -2.20 -13.10
C PHE A 137 -16.77 -1.89 -13.27
N GLU A 138 -17.31 -2.21 -14.45
CA GLU A 138 -18.71 -1.89 -14.78
C GLU A 138 -19.70 -2.65 -13.92
N ASN A 139 -19.31 -3.84 -13.44
CA ASN A 139 -20.21 -4.75 -12.75
C ASN A 139 -19.73 -5.10 -11.34
N THR A 140 -20.66 -5.14 -10.40
CA THR A 140 -20.47 -5.68 -9.04
C THR A 140 -21.50 -6.79 -8.85
N ASP A 141 -21.06 -7.97 -8.42
CA ASP A 141 -21.90 -9.14 -8.17
C ASP A 141 -21.36 -9.85 -6.93
N VAL A 142 -21.88 -9.45 -5.78
CA VAL A 142 -21.38 -9.84 -4.46
C VAL A 142 -22.50 -10.36 -3.57
N VAL A 143 -22.14 -11.11 -2.54
CA VAL A 143 -23.08 -11.52 -1.48
C VAL A 143 -22.71 -10.78 -0.20
N VAL A 144 -23.66 -9.99 0.31
CA VAL A 144 -23.51 -9.22 1.54
C VAL A 144 -24.61 -9.67 2.52
N ASN A 145 -24.22 -10.12 3.69
CA ASN A 145 -25.15 -10.63 4.73
C ASN A 145 -26.13 -11.69 4.20
N GLY A 146 -25.69 -12.55 3.26
CA GLY A 146 -26.51 -13.59 2.66
C GLY A 146 -27.43 -13.12 1.52
N LYS A 147 -27.43 -11.83 1.19
CA LYS A 147 -28.19 -11.26 0.07
C LYS A 147 -27.29 -11.08 -1.15
N GLU A 148 -27.75 -11.57 -2.30
CA GLU A 148 -27.09 -11.35 -3.60
C GLU A 148 -27.35 -9.92 -4.08
N ILE A 149 -26.30 -9.20 -4.43
CA ILE A 149 -26.33 -7.81 -4.86
C ILE A 149 -25.65 -7.70 -6.22
N LYS A 150 -26.40 -7.26 -7.21
CA LYS A 150 -25.93 -7.06 -8.58
C LYS A 150 -26.10 -5.62 -8.99
N LEU A 151 -25.00 -4.96 -9.29
CA LEU A 151 -24.95 -3.57 -9.72
C LEU A 151 -24.21 -3.47 -11.04
N SER A 152 -24.70 -2.62 -11.93
CA SER A 152 -24.03 -2.31 -13.20
C SER A 152 -23.98 -0.80 -13.43
N MET A 153 -22.88 -0.33 -13.98
CA MET A 153 -22.77 1.05 -14.46
C MET A 153 -23.52 1.20 -15.79
N THR A 154 -24.13 2.35 -15.97
CA THR A 154 -24.68 2.73 -17.26
C THR A 154 -23.58 3.29 -18.16
N THR A 155 -23.84 3.38 -19.46
CA THR A 155 -22.95 4.07 -20.42
C THR A 155 -22.70 5.52 -19.99
N ALA A 156 -23.70 6.20 -19.43
CA ALA A 156 -23.56 7.57 -18.94
C ALA A 156 -22.57 7.63 -17.75
N ASP A 157 -22.64 6.69 -16.81
CA ASP A 157 -21.69 6.61 -15.68
C ASP A 157 -20.25 6.49 -16.19
N VAL A 158 -20.00 5.61 -17.17
CA VAL A 158 -18.66 5.41 -17.76
C VAL A 158 -18.16 6.67 -18.47
N VAL A 159 -19.04 7.38 -19.17
CA VAL A 159 -18.70 8.66 -19.82
C VAL A 159 -18.33 9.72 -18.80
N ASP A 160 -19.09 9.83 -17.71
CA ASP A 160 -18.83 10.79 -16.63
C ASP A 160 -17.52 10.49 -15.90
N ILE A 161 -17.21 9.22 -15.68
CA ILE A 161 -15.92 8.79 -15.11
C ILE A 161 -14.77 9.25 -16.01
N ARG A 162 -14.84 8.97 -17.33
CA ARG A 162 -13.81 9.39 -18.29
C ARG A 162 -13.62 10.91 -18.30
N ASN A 163 -14.71 11.67 -18.27
CA ASN A 163 -14.66 13.13 -18.19
C ASN A 163 -14.03 13.61 -16.89
N THR A 164 -14.28 12.92 -15.78
CA THR A 164 -13.69 13.24 -14.49
C THR A 164 -12.19 12.99 -14.48
N ILE A 165 -11.72 11.87 -15.03
CA ILE A 165 -10.29 11.57 -15.17
C ILE A 165 -9.60 12.63 -16.07
N LYS A 166 -10.24 13.04 -17.15
CA LYS A 166 -9.72 14.12 -17.99
C LYS A 166 -9.59 15.43 -17.23
N ARG A 167 -10.61 15.81 -16.43
CA ARG A 167 -10.55 17.00 -15.56
C ARG A 167 -9.41 16.89 -14.55
N PHE A 168 -9.24 15.73 -13.92
CA PHE A 168 -8.13 15.47 -12.99
C PHE A 168 -6.77 15.77 -13.64
N GLY A 169 -6.51 15.29 -14.87
CA GLY A 169 -5.27 15.58 -15.60
C GLY A 169 -5.03 17.08 -15.81
N ASN A 170 -6.07 17.81 -16.18
CA ASN A 170 -6.01 19.27 -16.35
C ASN A 170 -5.73 19.97 -15.02
N THR A 171 -6.42 19.58 -13.94
CA THR A 171 -6.24 20.14 -12.61
C THR A 171 -4.80 19.92 -12.09
N VAL A 172 -4.25 18.72 -12.28
CA VAL A 172 -2.84 18.41 -11.93
C VAL A 172 -1.87 19.36 -12.63
N LYS A 173 -2.09 19.60 -13.93
CA LYS A 173 -1.28 20.52 -14.72
C LYS A 173 -1.37 21.95 -14.21
N GLU A 174 -2.57 22.43 -13.94
CA GLU A 174 -2.81 23.80 -13.44
C GLU A 174 -2.22 23.99 -12.03
N MET A 175 -2.55 23.12 -11.08
CA MET A 175 -2.07 23.20 -9.69
C MET A 175 -0.56 23.11 -9.58
N SER A 176 0.07 22.32 -10.44
CA SER A 176 1.53 22.22 -10.51
C SER A 176 2.20 23.38 -11.25
N LYS A 177 1.45 24.37 -11.74
CA LYS A 177 1.95 25.47 -12.58
C LYS A 177 2.68 24.95 -13.82
N ASN A 178 2.10 23.99 -14.50
CA ASN A 178 2.65 23.27 -15.65
C ASN A 178 3.95 22.48 -15.39
N LYS A 179 4.29 22.20 -14.12
CA LYS A 179 5.48 21.40 -13.77
C LYS A 179 5.20 19.91 -13.79
N MET A 180 3.94 19.50 -13.80
CA MET A 180 3.53 18.11 -13.80
C MET A 180 2.48 17.87 -14.87
N THR A 181 2.60 16.75 -15.58
CA THR A 181 1.56 16.22 -16.48
C THR A 181 1.11 14.86 -15.97
N ALA A 182 -0.18 14.61 -16.02
CA ALA A 182 -0.77 13.32 -15.73
C ALA A 182 -1.26 12.69 -17.06
N ASN A 183 -0.54 11.67 -17.50
CA ASN A 183 -0.98 10.81 -18.59
C ASN A 183 -1.77 9.65 -17.98
N TYR A 184 -2.86 9.24 -18.59
CA TYR A 184 -3.69 8.18 -18.04
C TYR A 184 -4.21 7.24 -19.12
N ASP A 185 -4.17 5.95 -18.80
CA ASP A 185 -4.82 4.90 -19.55
C ASP A 185 -6.11 4.51 -18.82
N THR A 186 -7.20 4.30 -19.56
CA THR A 186 -8.50 3.89 -19.01
C THR A 186 -8.87 2.52 -19.53
N TYR A 187 -9.11 1.59 -18.62
CA TYR A 187 -9.51 0.22 -18.89
C TYR A 187 -10.90 -0.05 -18.36
N ILE A 188 -11.72 -0.68 -19.16
CA ILE A 188 -13.02 -1.18 -18.74
C ILE A 188 -12.87 -2.68 -18.47
N ILE A 189 -13.13 -3.08 -17.23
CA ILE A 189 -13.05 -4.47 -16.80
C ILE A 189 -14.47 -5.06 -16.80
N GLN A 190 -14.68 -6.06 -17.65
CA GLN A 190 -15.97 -6.72 -17.80
C GLN A 190 -16.24 -7.75 -16.71
N GLU A 191 -15.17 -8.32 -16.15
CA GLU A 191 -15.29 -9.25 -15.02
C GLU A 191 -15.86 -8.52 -13.81
N PRO A 192 -16.99 -9.00 -13.22
CA PRO A 192 -17.59 -8.32 -12.09
C PRO A 192 -16.74 -8.47 -10.83
N ILE A 193 -16.78 -7.45 -9.97
CA ILE A 193 -16.30 -7.54 -8.60
C ILE A 193 -17.12 -8.60 -7.87
N LYS A 194 -16.45 -9.61 -7.31
CA LYS A 194 -17.10 -10.75 -6.62
C LYS A 194 -16.95 -10.69 -5.11
N LYS A 195 -16.12 -9.80 -4.59
CA LYS A 195 -15.85 -9.67 -3.17
C LYS A 195 -15.69 -8.21 -2.78
N LEU A 196 -16.17 -7.87 -1.61
CA LEU A 196 -15.94 -6.59 -0.94
C LEU A 196 -15.24 -6.85 0.39
N THR A 197 -14.34 -5.96 0.73
CA THR A 197 -13.73 -5.91 2.06
C THR A 197 -14.62 -5.07 2.98
N TYR A 198 -14.76 -5.49 4.24
CA TYR A 198 -15.50 -4.76 5.26
C TYR A 198 -14.56 -4.21 6.32
N ASP A 199 -14.76 -2.96 6.66
CA ASP A 199 -14.11 -2.29 7.78
C ASP A 199 -15.20 -1.72 8.71
N LYS A 200 -15.02 -1.87 10.02
CA LYS A 200 -16.02 -1.45 11.01
C LYS A 200 -16.24 0.08 11.01
N GLU A 201 -15.23 0.86 10.67
CA GLU A 201 -15.31 2.32 10.62
C GLU A 201 -15.80 2.82 9.25
N PHE A 202 -15.35 2.18 8.16
CA PHE A 202 -15.56 2.65 6.79
C PHE A 202 -16.67 1.89 6.05
N GLY A 203 -17.18 0.81 6.62
CA GLY A 203 -18.18 -0.03 5.95
C GLY A 203 -17.56 -0.91 4.85
N TYR A 204 -18.31 -1.19 3.80
CA TYR A 204 -17.86 -1.98 2.65
C TYR A 204 -17.08 -1.13 1.66
N TYR A 205 -15.98 -1.67 1.17
CA TYR A 205 -15.15 -1.06 0.13
C TYR A 205 -14.43 -2.13 -0.70
N VAL A 206 -13.75 -1.73 -1.76
CA VAL A 206 -12.89 -2.62 -2.54
C VAL A 206 -11.45 -2.41 -2.12
N ALA A 207 -10.86 -3.46 -1.56
CA ALA A 207 -9.43 -3.49 -1.26
C ALA A 207 -8.62 -3.86 -2.52
N ALA A 208 -7.32 -3.66 -2.48
CA ALA A 208 -6.43 -4.02 -3.58
C ALA A 208 -6.54 -5.51 -3.93
N GLU A 209 -6.62 -6.37 -2.93
CA GLU A 209 -6.70 -7.82 -3.05
C GLU A 209 -8.00 -8.30 -3.73
N ASP A 210 -9.05 -7.49 -3.67
CA ASP A 210 -10.35 -7.83 -4.28
C ASP A 210 -10.30 -7.68 -5.81
N VAL A 211 -9.37 -6.91 -6.36
CA VAL A 211 -9.25 -6.60 -7.80
C VAL A 211 -7.91 -7.00 -8.42
N GLU A 212 -6.90 -7.32 -7.62
CA GLU A 212 -5.53 -7.57 -8.07
C GLU A 212 -5.48 -8.55 -9.24
N ASN A 213 -6.18 -9.69 -9.13
CA ASN A 213 -6.15 -10.72 -10.15
C ASN A 213 -6.65 -10.26 -11.52
N SER A 214 -7.58 -9.30 -11.55
CA SER A 214 -8.16 -8.79 -12.79
C SER A 214 -7.30 -7.73 -13.49
N ILE A 215 -6.34 -7.11 -12.79
CA ILE A 215 -5.58 -5.97 -13.33
C ILE A 215 -4.06 -6.14 -13.29
N LYS A 216 -3.52 -7.08 -12.52
CA LYS A 216 -2.07 -7.24 -12.27
C LYS A 216 -1.23 -7.34 -13.54
N ASP A 217 -1.69 -8.07 -14.56
CA ASP A 217 -0.91 -8.27 -15.79
C ASP A 217 -0.82 -6.98 -16.61
N ILE A 218 -1.91 -6.21 -16.65
CA ILE A 218 -1.94 -4.90 -17.33
C ILE A 218 -1.00 -3.92 -16.60
N VAL A 219 -1.06 -3.89 -15.27
CA VAL A 219 -0.20 -3.03 -14.45
C VAL A 219 1.26 -3.38 -14.65
N LYS A 220 1.60 -4.68 -14.59
CA LYS A 220 2.96 -5.19 -14.76
C LYS A 220 3.57 -4.85 -16.12
N GLN A 221 2.76 -4.97 -17.19
CA GLN A 221 3.22 -4.69 -18.56
C GLN A 221 3.48 -3.22 -18.82
N ASN A 222 2.75 -2.31 -18.17
CA ASN A 222 2.74 -0.89 -18.52
C ASN A 222 3.49 0.02 -17.54
N GLY A 223 3.72 -0.41 -16.29
CA GLY A 223 4.46 0.35 -15.28
C GLY A 223 3.80 1.71 -14.97
N TYR A 224 2.75 1.71 -14.12
CA TYR A 224 2.04 2.93 -13.71
C TYR A 224 2.60 3.51 -12.42
N ASP A 225 2.63 4.85 -12.34
CA ASP A 225 3.00 5.56 -11.11
C ASP A 225 1.86 5.52 -10.09
N HIS A 226 0.60 5.46 -10.57
CA HIS A 226 -0.58 5.36 -9.70
C HIS A 226 -1.75 4.69 -10.42
N ILE A 227 -2.62 4.05 -9.62
CA ILE A 227 -3.77 3.29 -10.11
C ILE A 227 -5.03 3.79 -9.43
N PHE A 228 -6.05 4.10 -10.23
CA PHE A 228 -7.41 4.33 -9.79
C PHE A 228 -8.27 3.12 -10.10
N VAL A 229 -9.03 2.66 -9.12
CA VAL A 229 -10.07 1.65 -9.31
C VAL A 229 -11.41 2.31 -9.05
N ILE A 230 -12.31 2.25 -10.02
CA ILE A 230 -13.64 2.84 -9.93
C ILE A 230 -14.66 1.73 -10.09
N ILE A 231 -15.57 1.67 -9.13
CA ILE A 231 -16.61 0.66 -9.02
C ILE A 231 -17.95 1.32 -8.65
N ARG A 232 -19.03 0.58 -8.85
CA ARG A 232 -20.34 0.95 -8.31
C ARG A 232 -20.65 0.07 -7.10
N LEU A 233 -20.82 0.69 -5.93
CA LEU A 233 -21.10 -0.01 -4.65
C LEU A 233 -22.55 0.11 -4.20
N GLY A 234 -23.36 0.98 -4.78
CA GLY A 234 -24.72 1.17 -4.33
C GLY A 234 -25.63 1.77 -5.39
N ASN A 235 -26.91 1.63 -5.14
CA ASN A 235 -28.03 2.30 -5.80
C ASN A 235 -29.18 2.43 -4.78
N GLU A 236 -30.30 3.01 -5.17
CA GLU A 236 -31.47 3.17 -4.27
C GLU A 236 -32.04 1.83 -3.77
N GLU A 237 -31.91 0.76 -4.57
CA GLU A 237 -32.40 -0.57 -4.23
C GLU A 237 -31.63 -1.23 -3.09
N TYR A 238 -30.30 -1.00 -3.03
CA TYR A 238 -29.40 -1.66 -2.07
C TYR A 238 -28.77 -0.71 -1.06
N LYS A 239 -29.30 0.51 -0.91
CA LYS A 239 -28.72 1.52 -0.01
C LYS A 239 -28.62 1.10 1.45
N ASP A 240 -29.56 0.21 1.88
CA ASP A 240 -29.59 -0.29 3.24
C ASP A 240 -28.81 -1.61 3.44
N ASP A 241 -28.40 -2.25 2.34
CA ASP A 241 -27.71 -3.54 2.36
C ASP A 241 -26.17 -3.38 2.38
N ILE A 242 -25.67 -2.41 1.65
CA ILE A 242 -24.25 -2.08 1.63
C ILE A 242 -24.03 -0.80 2.40
N GLN A 243 -23.61 -0.92 3.64
CA GLN A 243 -23.23 0.25 4.43
C GLN A 243 -21.92 0.81 3.89
N ILE A 244 -22.01 1.97 3.26
CA ILE A 244 -20.87 2.74 2.77
C ILE A 244 -20.83 4.02 3.61
N ASN A 245 -19.78 4.22 4.39
CA ASN A 245 -19.61 5.48 5.10
C ASN A 245 -18.98 6.52 4.16
N ASP A 246 -19.38 7.78 4.28
CA ASP A 246 -19.20 8.90 3.33
C ASP A 246 -17.81 9.12 2.73
N TRP A 247 -16.83 8.27 3.04
CA TRP A 247 -15.47 8.49 2.61
C TRP A 247 -14.71 7.22 2.28
N ILE A 248 -15.05 6.65 1.12
CA ILE A 248 -14.32 5.50 0.62
C ILE A 248 -13.55 5.90 -0.62
N GLY A 249 -12.50 6.48 -0.51
CA GLY A 249 -11.91 6.77 -1.78
C GLY A 249 -10.43 7.00 -1.79
N LEU A 250 -9.84 7.23 -0.69
CA LEU A 250 -8.47 7.69 -0.71
C LEU A 250 -7.62 7.19 0.45
N ARG A 251 -7.82 5.97 0.93
CA ARG A 251 -6.73 5.34 1.67
C ARG A 251 -5.70 4.87 0.67
N PHE A 252 -4.64 5.62 0.61
CA PHE A 252 -3.43 5.41 -0.16
C PHE A 252 -2.87 4.00 -0.05
N TYR A 253 -3.31 3.13 -0.92
CA TYR A 253 -2.60 1.91 -1.23
C TYR A 253 -1.75 2.04 -2.51
N GLY A 254 -1.68 3.23 -3.08
CA GLY A 254 -0.86 3.51 -4.28
C GLY A 254 0.63 3.20 -4.12
N LEU A 255 1.16 3.18 -2.90
CA LEU A 255 2.53 2.73 -2.62
C LEU A 255 2.69 1.22 -2.52
N LEU A 256 1.61 0.47 -2.31
CA LEU A 256 1.64 -1.00 -2.29
C LEU A 256 1.61 -1.61 -3.69
N TRP A 257 0.93 -0.97 -4.63
CA TRP A 257 0.82 -1.47 -6.01
C TRP A 257 2.12 -1.43 -6.79
N ASN A 258 2.98 -0.45 -6.55
CA ASN A 258 4.33 -0.41 -7.13
C ASN A 258 5.29 -1.45 -6.55
N ARG A 259 4.87 -2.28 -5.58
CA ARG A 259 5.72 -3.28 -4.91
C ARG A 259 5.23 -4.71 -4.99
N LEU A 260 4.05 -4.94 -5.55
CA LEU A 260 3.52 -6.29 -5.76
C LEU A 260 3.97 -6.92 -7.10
N PHE A 261 4.75 -6.16 -7.90
CA PHE A 261 5.21 -6.62 -9.19
C PHE A 261 6.71 -6.42 -9.38
#